data_003f88c0b63fdbc5370304e0054805dd
#
_entry.id   003f88c0b63fdbc5370304e0054805dd
#
_cell.length_a   1.000
_cell.length_b   1.000
_cell.length_c   1.000
_cell.angle_alpha   90.00
_cell.angle_beta   90.00
_cell.angle_gamma   90.00
#
_symmetry.space_group_name_H-M   'P 1'
#
loop_
_entity.id
_entity.type
_entity.pdbx_description
1 polymer ?
#
loop_
_entity_poly.entity_id
_entity_poly.type
_entity_poly.pdbx_seq_one_letter_code
_entity_poly.pdbx_strand_id
1 'polypeptide(L)'
;MQREVFKRGKSGITLATHELPIGVPVRPRKRKKHSRVGFALALGVLIPALVAAAIGLADDRWHLNPYLRLGGQAGVGVLAWALGTRVAVTGLPALDLAITVLWVMVIMNGINLLDNSDGLAASTILVMGIGSSVIAAMFGQALVSLFGVVLVGVSLGYLRHNWHPAKVYMGDSGAYFMGSLAAMLLIRLTPENAP
;
A
#
# COMPACT_ATOMS: atom_id res chain seq x y z
N MET A 1 -1.99 42.90 12.16
CA MET A 1 -1.15 42.58 13.32
C MET A 1 0.23 43.11 13.03
N GLN A 2 0.58 44.28 13.57
CA GLN A 2 1.88 44.93 13.37
C GLN A 2 2.91 44.29 14.32
N ARG A 3 4.04 43.83 13.79
CA ARG A 3 5.20 43.46 14.60
C ARG A 3 6.18 44.62 14.59
N GLU A 4 6.40 45.23 15.72
CA GLU A 4 7.43 46.25 15.91
C GLU A 4 8.81 45.59 16.01
N VAL A 5 9.74 46.03 15.16
CA VAL A 5 11.15 45.59 15.21
C VAL A 5 11.99 46.77 15.69
N PHE A 6 12.59 46.63 16.87
CA PHE A 6 13.50 47.62 17.43
C PHE A 6 14.87 47.52 16.78
N LYS A 7 15.31 48.62 16.16
CA LYS A 7 16.72 48.81 15.76
C LYS A 7 17.39 49.89 16.63
N ARG A 8 18.52 49.53 17.24
CA ARG A 8 19.34 50.45 18.06
C ARG A 8 20.30 51.20 17.15
N GLY A 9 20.08 52.48 16.95
CA GLY A 9 21.03 53.41 16.28
C GLY A 9 21.91 54.14 17.29
N LYS A 10 23.03 54.77 16.83
CA LYS A 10 24.04 55.45 17.66
C LYS A 10 23.52 56.69 18.39
N SER A 11 22.31 57.18 18.20
CA SER A 11 21.77 58.41 18.79
C SER A 11 20.33 58.31 19.27
N GLY A 12 19.87 57.15 19.63
CA GLY A 12 18.49 56.96 20.14
C GLY A 12 17.74 55.83 19.49
N ILE A 13 16.63 55.41 20.10
CA ILE A 13 15.74 54.37 19.58
C ILE A 13 14.77 55.03 18.61
N THR A 14 14.93 54.72 17.31
CA THR A 14 13.93 55.12 16.32
C THR A 14 13.04 53.96 15.99
N LEU A 15 11.71 54.14 16.18
CA LEU A 15 10.70 53.20 15.75
C LEU A 15 10.60 53.25 14.22
N ALA A 16 11.05 52.19 13.55
CA ALA A 16 10.80 51.99 12.12
C ALA A 16 9.59 51.08 11.95
N THR A 17 8.47 51.67 11.55
CA THR A 17 7.33 50.92 11.08
C THR A 17 7.65 50.32 9.71
N HIS A 18 7.95 49.07 9.65
CA HIS A 18 8.12 48.34 8.39
C HIS A 18 6.73 47.88 7.95
N GLU A 19 6.14 48.59 7.01
CA GLU A 19 4.94 48.11 6.31
C GLU A 19 5.34 46.87 5.53
N LEU A 20 4.82 45.70 5.94
CA LEU A 20 4.92 44.48 5.13
C LEU A 20 4.20 44.75 3.80
N PRO A 21 4.79 44.47 2.64
CA PRO A 21 4.12 44.64 1.35
C PRO A 21 2.86 43.75 1.37
N ILE A 22 1.71 44.45 1.41
CA ILE A 22 0.38 43.86 1.21
C ILE A 22 0.35 43.40 -0.23
N GLY A 23 0.58 42.11 -0.48
CA GLY A 23 0.54 41.60 -1.84
C GLY A 23 1.45 40.42 -2.16
N VAL A 24 1.88 39.64 -1.16
CA VAL A 24 2.48 38.35 -1.49
C VAL A 24 1.36 37.45 -2.05
N PRO A 25 1.36 37.15 -3.37
CA PRO A 25 0.33 36.29 -3.92
C PRO A 25 0.44 34.93 -3.26
N VAL A 26 -0.53 34.56 -2.42
CA VAL A 26 -0.68 33.22 -1.90
C VAL A 26 -0.92 32.32 -3.12
N ARG A 27 0.15 31.68 -3.61
CA ARG A 27 0.01 30.71 -4.70
C ARG A 27 -1.00 29.66 -4.24
N PRO A 28 -2.11 29.48 -4.98
CA PRO A 28 -3.09 28.48 -4.61
C PRO A 28 -2.39 27.11 -4.60
N ARG A 29 -2.38 26.48 -3.44
CA ARG A 29 -1.81 25.14 -3.24
C ARG A 29 -2.50 24.21 -4.23
N LYS A 30 -1.73 23.61 -5.16
CA LYS A 30 -2.22 22.68 -6.21
C LYS A 30 -2.77 21.40 -5.58
N ARG A 31 -3.90 21.48 -4.88
CA ARG A 31 -4.53 20.41 -4.10
C ARG A 31 -5.19 19.31 -4.95
N LYS A 32 -5.58 19.65 -6.22
CA LYS A 32 -6.38 18.74 -7.07
C LYS A 32 -5.59 17.59 -7.73
N LYS A 33 -4.29 17.73 -7.92
CA LYS A 33 -3.49 16.68 -8.59
C LYS A 33 -3.18 15.51 -7.66
N HIS A 34 -2.91 15.76 -6.38
CA HIS A 34 -2.60 14.72 -5.40
C HIS A 34 -3.79 13.81 -5.06
N SER A 35 -5.03 14.31 -5.06
CA SER A 35 -6.20 13.48 -4.74
C SER A 35 -6.52 12.45 -5.84
N ARG A 36 -6.31 12.79 -7.12
CA ARG A 36 -6.55 11.87 -8.24
C ARG A 36 -5.51 10.75 -8.31
N VAL A 37 -4.25 11.07 -8.05
CA VAL A 37 -3.16 10.08 -7.99
C VAL A 37 -3.40 9.13 -6.83
N GLY A 38 -3.73 9.64 -5.64
CA GLY A 38 -4.04 8.81 -4.49
C GLY A 38 -5.23 7.88 -4.71
N PHE A 39 -6.28 8.36 -5.36
CA PHE A 39 -7.44 7.55 -5.71
C PHE A 39 -7.08 6.42 -6.69
N ALA A 40 -6.32 6.72 -7.75
CA ALA A 40 -5.87 5.72 -8.72
C ALA A 40 -4.96 4.65 -8.05
N LEU A 41 -4.08 5.07 -7.13
CA LEU A 41 -3.25 4.16 -6.35
C LEU A 41 -4.08 3.22 -5.49
N ALA A 42 -5.10 3.74 -4.78
CA ALA A 42 -5.99 2.93 -3.96
C ALA A 42 -6.77 1.92 -4.81
N LEU A 43 -7.29 2.33 -5.97
CA LEU A 43 -7.99 1.43 -6.90
C LEU A 43 -7.05 0.35 -7.44
N GLY A 44 -5.80 0.71 -7.80
CA GLY A 44 -4.80 -0.21 -8.33
C GLY A 44 -4.34 -1.29 -7.34
N VAL A 45 -4.66 -1.13 -6.05
CA VAL A 45 -4.37 -2.10 -5.00
C VAL A 45 -5.64 -2.83 -4.57
N LEU A 46 -6.73 -2.10 -4.31
CA LEU A 46 -7.95 -2.68 -3.75
C LEU A 46 -8.74 -3.52 -4.76
N ILE A 47 -8.84 -3.09 -6.03
CA ILE A 47 -9.62 -3.84 -7.02
C ILE A 47 -9.01 -5.24 -7.26
N PRO A 48 -7.70 -5.39 -7.54
CA PRO A 48 -7.13 -6.73 -7.68
C PRO A 48 -7.24 -7.56 -6.40
N ALA A 49 -7.11 -6.95 -5.21
CA ALA A 49 -7.26 -7.66 -3.93
C ALA A 49 -8.69 -8.18 -3.73
N LEU A 50 -9.71 -7.41 -4.07
CA LEU A 50 -11.10 -7.85 -4.02
C LEU A 50 -11.40 -8.97 -5.03
N VAL A 51 -10.82 -8.90 -6.24
CA VAL A 51 -10.93 -9.97 -7.23
C VAL A 51 -10.23 -11.24 -6.70
N ALA A 52 -9.07 -11.11 -6.07
CA ALA A 52 -8.38 -12.24 -5.43
C ALA A 52 -9.25 -12.89 -4.34
N ALA A 53 -9.88 -12.07 -3.47
CA ALA A 53 -10.81 -12.54 -2.47
C ALA A 53 -12.01 -13.31 -3.08
N ALA A 54 -12.57 -12.80 -4.18
CA ALA A 54 -13.68 -13.46 -4.88
C ALA A 54 -13.26 -14.81 -5.47
N ILE A 55 -12.04 -14.91 -6.02
CA ILE A 55 -11.48 -16.18 -6.51
C ILE A 55 -11.29 -17.16 -5.34
N GLY A 56 -10.71 -16.71 -4.22
CA GLY A 56 -10.56 -17.52 -3.02
C GLY A 56 -11.89 -17.99 -2.46
N LEU A 57 -12.90 -17.11 -2.42
CA LEU A 57 -14.26 -17.48 -1.99
C LEU A 57 -14.89 -18.53 -2.91
N ALA A 58 -14.64 -18.43 -4.21
CA ALA A 58 -15.08 -19.43 -5.18
C ALA A 58 -14.37 -20.78 -4.93
N ASP A 59 -13.08 -20.74 -4.60
CA ASP A 59 -12.29 -21.95 -4.26
C ASP A 59 -12.80 -22.58 -2.96
N ASP A 60 -12.98 -21.81 -1.90
CA ASP A 60 -13.55 -22.27 -0.63
C ASP A 60 -14.94 -22.94 -0.81
N ARG A 61 -15.75 -22.44 -1.76
CA ARG A 61 -17.12 -22.91 -1.98
C ARG A 61 -17.25 -24.09 -2.94
N TRP A 62 -16.43 -24.11 -4.00
CA TRP A 62 -16.58 -25.05 -5.12
C TRP A 62 -15.36 -25.94 -5.39
N HIS A 63 -14.28 -25.80 -4.62
CA HIS A 63 -13.05 -26.58 -4.76
C HIS A 63 -12.55 -26.56 -6.21
N LEU A 64 -12.13 -25.38 -6.65
CA LEU A 64 -11.74 -25.12 -8.04
C LEU A 64 -10.60 -26.04 -8.48
N ASN A 65 -10.60 -26.41 -9.75
CA ASN A 65 -9.46 -27.09 -10.35
C ASN A 65 -8.19 -26.24 -10.18
N PRO A 66 -7.04 -26.85 -9.80
CA PRO A 66 -5.78 -26.11 -9.58
C PRO A 66 -5.37 -25.21 -10.75
N TYR A 67 -5.64 -25.62 -12.00
CA TYR A 67 -5.34 -24.79 -13.18
C TYR A 67 -6.22 -23.56 -13.29
N LEU A 68 -7.51 -23.67 -12.94
CA LEU A 68 -8.44 -22.51 -12.88
C LEU A 68 -8.02 -21.54 -11.79
N ARG A 69 -7.63 -22.06 -10.64
CA ARG A 69 -7.11 -21.27 -9.52
C ARG A 69 -5.86 -20.48 -9.91
N LEU A 70 -4.86 -21.16 -10.47
CA LEU A 70 -3.63 -20.51 -10.95
C LEU A 70 -3.92 -19.50 -12.07
N GLY A 71 -4.82 -19.82 -13.01
CA GLY A 71 -5.24 -18.87 -14.05
C GLY A 71 -5.92 -17.63 -13.50
N GLY A 72 -6.79 -17.79 -12.50
CA GLY A 72 -7.42 -16.68 -11.78
C GLY A 72 -6.40 -15.78 -11.05
N GLN A 73 -5.44 -16.38 -10.35
CA GLN A 73 -4.38 -15.65 -9.67
C GLN A 73 -3.46 -14.90 -10.67
N ALA A 74 -3.14 -15.52 -11.80
CA ALA A 74 -2.42 -14.85 -12.89
C ALA A 74 -3.23 -13.65 -13.41
N GLY A 75 -4.55 -13.79 -13.56
CA GLY A 75 -5.46 -12.71 -13.92
C GLY A 75 -5.43 -11.55 -12.92
N VAL A 76 -5.32 -11.83 -11.62
CA VAL A 76 -5.14 -10.79 -10.58
C VAL A 76 -3.82 -10.03 -10.81
N GLY A 77 -2.73 -10.72 -11.12
CA GLY A 77 -1.44 -10.10 -11.43
C GLY A 77 -1.51 -9.21 -12.67
N VAL A 78 -2.15 -9.68 -13.75
CA VAL A 78 -2.39 -8.89 -14.98
C VAL A 78 -3.24 -7.66 -14.68
N LEU A 79 -4.29 -7.80 -13.88
CA LEU A 79 -5.17 -6.70 -13.48
C LEU A 79 -4.41 -5.65 -12.65
N ALA A 80 -3.59 -6.09 -11.69
CA ALA A 80 -2.73 -5.21 -10.91
C ALA A 80 -1.79 -4.40 -11.81
N TRP A 81 -1.15 -5.07 -12.78
CA TRP A 81 -0.26 -4.45 -13.75
C TRP A 81 -1.01 -3.40 -14.61
N ALA A 82 -2.18 -3.74 -15.13
CA ALA A 82 -3.01 -2.85 -15.94
C ALA A 82 -3.48 -1.60 -15.18
N LEU A 83 -3.74 -1.75 -13.88
CA LEU A 83 -4.12 -0.65 -12.98
C LEU A 83 -2.89 0.13 -12.43
N GLY A 84 -1.70 -0.14 -12.96
CA GLY A 84 -0.48 0.61 -12.65
C GLY A 84 0.26 0.14 -11.39
N THR A 85 -0.12 -1.01 -10.79
CA THR A 85 0.69 -1.68 -9.76
C THR A 85 1.56 -2.73 -10.44
N ARG A 86 2.78 -2.34 -10.77
CA ARG A 86 3.67 -3.14 -11.63
C ARG A 86 5.12 -3.09 -11.17
N VAL A 87 5.83 -4.19 -11.31
CA VAL A 87 7.29 -4.22 -11.25
C VAL A 87 7.82 -3.60 -12.55
N ALA A 88 8.79 -2.71 -12.45
CA ALA A 88 9.44 -2.06 -13.59
C ALA A 88 10.96 -2.08 -13.34
N VAL A 89 11.60 -3.22 -13.58
CA VAL A 89 13.02 -3.45 -13.24
C VAL A 89 13.85 -3.72 -14.48
N THR A 90 13.25 -4.33 -15.51
CA THR A 90 13.99 -4.78 -16.69
C THR A 90 13.95 -3.78 -17.84
N GLY A 91 12.99 -2.86 -17.82
CA GLY A 91 12.71 -1.95 -18.93
C GLY A 91 12.03 -2.62 -20.14
N LEU A 92 11.76 -3.94 -20.07
CA LEU A 92 11.03 -4.70 -21.08
C LEU A 92 9.60 -4.98 -20.58
N PRO A 93 8.56 -4.33 -21.14
CA PRO A 93 7.19 -4.42 -20.60
C PRO A 93 6.64 -5.85 -20.47
N ALA A 94 6.98 -6.72 -21.42
CA ALA A 94 6.54 -8.12 -21.38
C ALA A 94 7.18 -8.91 -20.23
N LEU A 95 8.46 -8.67 -19.95
CA LEU A 95 9.19 -9.32 -18.86
C LEU A 95 8.74 -8.75 -17.51
N ASP A 96 8.56 -7.44 -17.41
CA ASP A 96 8.06 -6.78 -16.21
C ASP A 96 6.63 -7.23 -15.87
N LEU A 97 5.77 -7.45 -16.86
CA LEU A 97 4.47 -8.07 -16.70
C LEU A 97 4.57 -9.50 -16.13
N ALA A 98 5.43 -10.32 -16.73
CA ALA A 98 5.64 -11.71 -16.28
C ALA A 98 6.14 -11.76 -14.84
N ILE A 99 7.09 -10.89 -14.47
CA ILE A 99 7.59 -10.76 -13.10
C ILE A 99 6.48 -10.31 -12.14
N THR A 100 5.66 -9.33 -12.53
CA THR A 100 4.54 -8.84 -11.71
C THR A 100 3.54 -9.96 -11.43
N VAL A 101 3.13 -10.68 -12.48
CA VAL A 101 2.19 -11.81 -12.37
C VAL A 101 2.75 -12.89 -11.46
N LEU A 102 3.99 -13.32 -11.71
CA LEU A 102 4.65 -14.35 -10.92
C LEU A 102 4.79 -13.93 -9.45
N TRP A 103 5.17 -12.69 -9.18
CA TRP A 103 5.30 -12.14 -7.84
C TRP A 103 3.98 -12.21 -7.07
N VAL A 104 2.88 -11.74 -7.68
CA VAL A 104 1.55 -11.75 -7.05
C VAL A 104 1.12 -13.19 -6.78
N MET A 105 1.29 -14.10 -7.74
CA MET A 105 0.95 -15.52 -7.57
C MET A 105 1.74 -16.18 -6.46
N VAL A 106 3.06 -15.96 -6.40
CA VAL A 106 3.95 -16.57 -5.38
C VAL A 106 3.55 -16.10 -3.98
N ILE A 107 3.33 -14.79 -3.80
CA ILE A 107 2.95 -14.27 -2.47
C ILE A 107 1.55 -14.75 -2.08
N MET A 108 0.57 -14.74 -2.98
CA MET A 108 -0.78 -15.24 -2.69
C MET A 108 -0.76 -16.71 -2.26
N ASN A 109 -0.08 -17.56 -3.03
CA ASN A 109 0.01 -18.99 -2.70
C ASN A 109 0.87 -19.23 -1.45
N GLY A 110 1.94 -18.45 -1.26
CA GLY A 110 2.76 -18.52 -0.06
C GLY A 110 1.95 -18.24 1.21
N ILE A 111 1.16 -17.17 1.23
CA ILE A 111 0.29 -16.83 2.37
C ILE A 111 -0.78 -17.92 2.58
N ASN A 112 -1.39 -18.41 1.50
CA ASN A 112 -2.37 -19.50 1.59
C ASN A 112 -1.76 -20.79 2.17
N LEU A 113 -0.53 -21.13 1.76
CA LEU A 113 0.19 -22.28 2.33
C LEU A 113 0.52 -22.07 3.82
N LEU A 114 0.89 -20.86 4.22
CA LEU A 114 1.21 -20.53 5.61
C LEU A 114 -0.04 -20.54 6.52
N ASP A 115 -1.25 -20.33 5.97
CA ASP A 115 -2.51 -20.37 6.74
C ASP A 115 -2.86 -21.79 7.23
N ASN A 116 -2.15 -22.81 6.76
CA ASN A 116 -2.25 -24.18 7.30
C ASN A 116 -1.57 -24.36 8.67
N SER A 117 -0.93 -23.32 9.21
CA SER A 117 -0.22 -23.35 10.48
C SER A 117 -0.66 -22.20 11.37
N ASP A 118 -0.94 -22.49 12.64
CA ASP A 118 -1.43 -21.55 13.64
C ASP A 118 -0.55 -20.30 13.73
N GLY A 119 -1.14 -19.13 13.51
CA GLY A 119 -0.50 -17.83 13.62
C GLY A 119 0.52 -17.49 12.53
N LEU A 120 0.92 -18.43 11.67
CA LEU A 120 2.07 -18.25 10.77
C LEU A 120 1.74 -17.26 9.63
N ALA A 121 0.62 -17.45 8.94
CA ALA A 121 0.18 -16.52 7.88
C ALA A 121 0.00 -15.11 8.42
N ALA A 122 -0.74 -14.96 9.52
CA ALA A 122 -1.01 -13.68 10.14
C ALA A 122 0.26 -12.98 10.63
N SER A 123 1.20 -13.71 11.22
CA SER A 123 2.49 -13.15 11.66
C SER A 123 3.34 -12.71 10.47
N THR A 124 3.33 -13.46 9.38
CA THR A 124 4.03 -13.09 8.14
C THR A 124 3.46 -11.81 7.56
N ILE A 125 2.13 -11.71 7.43
CA ILE A 125 1.46 -10.50 6.93
C ILE A 125 1.71 -9.31 7.87
N LEU A 126 1.73 -9.53 9.19
CA LEU A 126 2.06 -8.50 10.18
C LEU A 126 3.45 -7.90 9.91
N VAL A 127 4.47 -8.77 9.75
CA VAL A 127 5.84 -8.31 9.46
C VAL A 127 5.91 -7.57 8.12
N MET A 128 5.25 -8.09 7.06
CA MET A 128 5.16 -7.42 5.77
C MET A 128 4.46 -6.06 5.89
N GLY A 129 3.41 -5.95 6.68
CA GLY A 129 2.68 -4.71 6.95
C GLY A 129 3.55 -3.67 7.68
N ILE A 130 4.28 -4.09 8.73
CA ILE A 130 5.21 -3.20 9.45
C ILE A 130 6.30 -2.70 8.50
N GLY A 131 6.97 -3.63 7.80
CA GLY A 131 8.06 -3.29 6.87
C GLY A 131 7.59 -2.33 5.77
N SER A 132 6.48 -2.63 5.10
CA SER A 132 5.94 -1.78 4.05
C SER A 132 5.52 -0.41 4.57
N SER A 133 4.90 -0.34 5.76
CA SER A 133 4.49 0.92 6.37
C SER A 133 5.68 1.82 6.70
N VAL A 134 6.72 1.27 7.34
CA VAL A 134 7.93 2.02 7.73
C VAL A 134 8.68 2.52 6.49
N ILE A 135 8.95 1.62 5.52
CA ILE A 135 9.67 1.97 4.31
C ILE A 135 8.89 3.03 3.51
N ALA A 136 7.58 2.83 3.32
CA ALA A 136 6.73 3.80 2.63
C ALA A 136 6.72 5.18 3.31
N ALA A 137 6.70 5.21 4.66
CA ALA A 137 6.77 6.46 5.42
C ALA A 137 8.10 7.18 5.20
N MET A 138 9.22 6.45 5.17
CA MET A 138 10.55 7.02 4.89
C MET A 138 10.64 7.65 3.50
N PHE A 139 9.95 7.10 2.51
CA PHE A 139 9.87 7.64 1.14
C PHE A 139 8.70 8.59 0.89
N GLY A 140 7.96 9.00 1.93
CA GLY A 140 6.84 9.94 1.81
C GLY A 140 5.59 9.37 1.13
N GLN A 141 5.51 8.06 0.97
CA GLN A 141 4.37 7.35 0.33
C GLN A 141 3.23 7.13 1.33
N ALA A 142 2.54 8.19 1.70
CA ALA A 142 1.54 8.19 2.78
C ALA A 142 0.42 7.13 2.61
N LEU A 143 -0.06 6.89 1.38
CA LEU A 143 -1.11 5.89 1.14
C LEU A 143 -0.59 4.46 1.28
N VAL A 144 0.59 4.14 0.77
CA VAL A 144 1.20 2.81 0.92
C VAL A 144 1.46 2.54 2.40
N SER A 145 1.98 3.54 3.12
CA SER A 145 2.17 3.47 4.58
C SER A 145 0.85 3.20 5.30
N LEU A 146 -0.23 3.90 4.94
CA LEU A 146 -1.55 3.70 5.53
C LEU A 146 -2.06 2.26 5.32
N PHE A 147 -1.96 1.72 4.10
CA PHE A 147 -2.33 0.33 3.83
C PHE A 147 -1.47 -0.67 4.62
N GLY A 148 -0.17 -0.38 4.79
CA GLY A 148 0.70 -1.18 5.66
C GLY A 148 0.21 -1.20 7.11
N VAL A 149 -0.17 -0.03 7.66
CA VAL A 149 -0.77 0.06 9.02
C VAL A 149 -2.08 -0.71 9.12
N VAL A 150 -2.93 -0.66 8.08
CA VAL A 150 -4.17 -1.45 8.02
C VAL A 150 -3.88 -2.94 8.07
N LEU A 151 -2.89 -3.43 7.29
CA LEU A 151 -2.46 -4.83 7.36
C LEU A 151 -1.99 -5.23 8.76
N VAL A 152 -1.22 -4.36 9.43
CA VAL A 152 -0.79 -4.57 10.83
C VAL A 152 -2.00 -4.73 11.75
N GLY A 153 -2.95 -3.80 11.69
CA GLY A 153 -4.14 -3.83 12.54
C GLY A 153 -5.00 -5.07 12.34
N VAL A 154 -5.25 -5.44 11.06
CA VAL A 154 -6.02 -6.64 10.72
C VAL A 154 -5.30 -7.90 11.19
N SER A 155 -3.98 -8.00 10.96
CA SER A 155 -3.17 -9.16 11.39
C SER A 155 -3.16 -9.33 12.90
N LEU A 156 -2.99 -8.24 13.67
CA LEU A 156 -3.04 -8.29 15.14
C LEU A 156 -4.43 -8.71 15.66
N GLY A 157 -5.50 -8.18 15.06
CA GLY A 157 -6.87 -8.58 15.41
C GLY A 157 -7.13 -10.05 15.10
N TYR A 158 -6.66 -10.53 13.96
CA TYR A 158 -6.82 -11.91 13.54
C TYR A 158 -5.95 -12.88 14.40
N LEU A 159 -4.69 -12.53 14.70
CA LEU A 159 -3.79 -13.32 15.55
C LEU A 159 -4.41 -13.67 16.90
N ARG A 160 -5.23 -12.82 17.48
CA ARG A 160 -5.93 -13.11 18.73
C ARG A 160 -6.75 -14.41 18.66
N HIS A 161 -7.24 -14.78 17.48
CA HIS A 161 -8.09 -15.95 17.26
C HIS A 161 -7.36 -17.10 16.55
N ASN A 162 -6.29 -16.76 15.83
CA ASN A 162 -5.48 -17.71 15.06
C ASN A 162 -4.17 -18.10 15.77
N TRP A 163 -3.88 -17.56 16.99
CA TRP A 163 -2.75 -18.01 17.80
C TRP A 163 -2.98 -19.44 18.32
N HIS A 164 -1.88 -20.17 18.50
CA HIS A 164 -1.97 -21.56 18.94
C HIS A 164 -2.65 -21.73 20.31
N PRO A 165 -3.63 -22.62 20.49
CA PRO A 165 -4.31 -23.40 19.44
C PRO A 165 -5.31 -22.53 18.66
N ALA A 166 -5.19 -22.52 17.32
CA ALA A 166 -6.03 -21.68 16.47
C ALA A 166 -7.51 -22.09 16.56
N LYS A 167 -8.37 -21.07 16.61
CA LYS A 167 -9.84 -21.23 16.60
C LYS A 167 -10.46 -20.91 15.26
N VAL A 168 -9.76 -20.16 14.41
CA VAL A 168 -10.22 -19.66 13.11
C VAL A 168 -9.07 -19.69 12.13
N TYR A 169 -9.32 -20.12 10.89
CA TYR A 169 -8.44 -20.02 9.74
C TYR A 169 -9.03 -19.05 8.73
N MET A 170 -8.18 -18.34 7.93
CA MET A 170 -8.67 -17.32 7.00
C MET A 170 -9.33 -17.91 5.74
N GLY A 171 -9.03 -19.18 5.41
CA GLY A 171 -9.42 -19.82 4.17
C GLY A 171 -8.76 -19.17 2.94
N ASP A 172 -9.08 -19.74 1.76
CA ASP A 172 -8.51 -19.26 0.49
C ASP A 172 -8.93 -17.82 0.20
N SER A 173 -10.15 -17.43 0.54
CA SER A 173 -10.64 -16.06 0.38
C SER A 173 -9.81 -15.04 1.13
N GLY A 174 -9.58 -15.27 2.44
CA GLY A 174 -8.79 -14.38 3.27
C GLY A 174 -7.32 -14.38 2.90
N ALA A 175 -6.75 -15.56 2.66
CA ALA A 175 -5.34 -15.73 2.30
C ALA A 175 -5.02 -15.04 0.96
N TYR A 176 -5.87 -15.17 -0.06
CA TYR A 176 -5.68 -14.51 -1.35
C TYR A 176 -5.86 -12.99 -1.25
N PHE A 177 -6.85 -12.52 -0.49
CA PHE A 177 -7.02 -11.09 -0.25
C PHE A 177 -5.77 -10.48 0.40
N MET A 178 -5.38 -11.01 1.54
CA MET A 178 -4.26 -10.47 2.32
C MET A 178 -2.92 -10.66 1.60
N GLY A 179 -2.71 -11.82 0.97
CA GLY A 179 -1.52 -12.11 0.20
C GLY A 179 -1.35 -11.19 -1.01
N SER A 180 -2.41 -10.99 -1.81
CA SER A 180 -2.39 -10.08 -2.95
C SER A 180 -2.20 -8.62 -2.52
N LEU A 181 -2.87 -8.20 -1.45
CA LEU A 181 -2.70 -6.84 -0.89
C LEU A 181 -1.25 -6.62 -0.46
N ALA A 182 -0.67 -7.55 0.30
CA ALA A 182 0.72 -7.48 0.72
C ALA A 182 1.68 -7.48 -0.48
N ALA A 183 1.47 -8.35 -1.48
CA ALA A 183 2.27 -8.40 -2.70
C ALA A 183 2.29 -7.06 -3.44
N MET A 184 1.11 -6.43 -3.59
CA MET A 184 0.98 -5.14 -4.27
C MET A 184 1.59 -3.98 -3.49
N LEU A 185 1.51 -3.98 -2.16
CA LEU A 185 2.18 -2.97 -1.33
C LEU A 185 3.70 -3.05 -1.51
N LEU A 186 4.28 -4.25 -1.53
CA LEU A 186 5.71 -4.43 -1.74
C LEU A 186 6.15 -3.96 -3.14
N ILE A 187 5.36 -4.21 -4.19
CA ILE A 187 5.61 -3.65 -5.53
C ILE A 187 5.64 -2.12 -5.50
N ARG A 188 4.73 -1.50 -4.73
CA ARG A 188 4.63 -0.03 -4.63
C ARG A 188 5.79 0.63 -3.90
N LEU A 189 6.60 -0.13 -3.17
CA LEU A 189 7.82 0.37 -2.52
C LEU A 189 8.97 0.57 -3.51
N THR A 190 8.87 0.08 -4.76
CA THR A 190 9.93 0.28 -5.76
C THR A 190 10.02 1.76 -6.17
N PRO A 191 11.25 2.28 -6.45
CA PRO A 191 11.46 3.71 -6.76
C PRO A 191 10.62 4.23 -7.93
N GLU A 192 10.37 3.38 -8.94
CA GLU A 192 9.57 3.75 -10.11
C GLU A 192 8.08 3.98 -9.79
N ASN A 193 7.61 3.47 -8.67
CA ASN A 193 6.25 3.66 -8.19
C ASN A 193 6.14 4.75 -7.13
N ALA A 194 7.27 5.38 -6.76
CA ALA A 194 7.27 6.55 -5.88
C ALA A 194 6.69 7.78 -6.60
N PRO A 195 5.96 8.66 -5.90
CA PRO A 195 5.34 9.84 -6.49
C PRO A 195 6.35 10.93 -6.87
#